data_7d45f4b2c71d0023911c7edda2347228
#
_entry.id   7d45f4b2c71d0023911c7edda2347228
#
_cell.length_a   1.000
_cell.length_b   1.000
_cell.length_c   1.000
_cell.angle_alpha   90.00
_cell.angle_beta   90.00
_cell.angle_gamma   90.00
#
_symmetry.space_group_name_H-M   'P 1'
#
loop_
_entity.id
_entity.type
_entity.pdbx_description
1 polymer ?
#
loop_
_entity_poly.entity_id
_entity_poly.type
_entity_poly.pdbx_seq_one_letter_code
_entity_poly.pdbx_strand_id
1 'polypeptide(L)'
;MRSGGDRCAANVPPVGARSWWLDEALKADPGEPCPPLAGETAADVCVVGGGFAGLWTAYELTERAPGIDVVLVEADICGAGGSGANGGFFSCSWHMVATLCHFFGEDEGVRYAKALADQVDELDAWVARHEADIEAHHEGILYAQAGEWQDPPDPEGQKILARHGYADRLRVVEAAGARRYAGSPRFVGGAFTPDLATVQPAKLVRELRRVLLGRGVRIYERTPLKELLPGRPATVVTPAGRVRADQVVYTVGAWAAGHPHWRRAFAVARDFMVVTEPIPERLREIGWLTHVGIADSREMLYYLRRTDDDRVAIGGGAMGAMYDGDLDGDGPIARFARTSPRLAEVPARGLVWLFPQLEGVRFEAAWSGPMDVDRAGVPFFFTAPSGNLHAGLGFSGHGLAATKAGGKTLASLALGADDEWAHLPVVGPPLTLVPPEPLRWPLLQAVSWLMETGDRREEEGRPRGLVRRAAQRVFDAYCAARPTSAHG
;
A
#
# COMPACT_ATOMS: atom_id res chain seq x y z
N MET A 1 -36.00 8.28 13.26
CA MET A 1 -35.50 6.98 12.78
C MET A 1 -33.99 7.09 12.71
N ARG A 2 -33.23 6.30 13.48
CA ARG A 2 -31.78 6.22 13.32
C ARG A 2 -31.50 5.67 11.92
N SER A 3 -30.61 6.28 11.14
CA SER A 3 -30.27 5.85 9.79
C SER A 3 -29.75 4.40 9.84
N GLY A 4 -29.97 3.60 8.78
CA GLY A 4 -29.49 2.19 8.72
C GLY A 4 -27.98 2.06 8.99
N GLY A 5 -27.18 3.10 8.65
CA GLY A 5 -25.76 3.17 8.95
C GLY A 5 -25.38 3.12 10.43
N ASP A 6 -26.24 3.63 11.33
CA ASP A 6 -25.98 3.56 12.77
C ASP A 6 -26.11 2.14 13.36
N ARG A 7 -26.85 1.25 12.71
CA ARG A 7 -27.01 -0.13 13.17
C ARG A 7 -25.89 -1.05 12.73
N CYS A 8 -25.24 -0.76 11.61
CA CYS A 8 -24.11 -1.54 11.12
C CYS A 8 -22.84 -1.30 11.96
N ALA A 9 -22.66 -0.07 12.43
CA ALA A 9 -21.52 0.31 13.28
C ALA A 9 -21.48 -0.47 14.61
N ALA A 10 -22.63 -0.91 15.13
CA ALA A 10 -22.73 -1.66 16.39
C ALA A 10 -22.15 -3.07 16.34
N ASN A 11 -21.79 -3.58 15.13
CA ASN A 11 -21.36 -4.96 14.91
C ASN A 11 -19.90 -5.09 14.46
N VAL A 12 -19.11 -4.01 14.53
CA VAL A 12 -17.67 -4.06 14.23
C VAL A 12 -16.91 -4.52 15.46
N PRO A 13 -16.11 -5.59 15.38
CA PRO A 13 -15.31 -6.05 16.51
C PRO A 13 -14.20 -5.04 16.85
N PRO A 14 -13.58 -5.15 18.05
CA PRO A 14 -12.41 -4.36 18.41
C PRO A 14 -11.29 -4.52 17.36
N VAL A 15 -10.53 -3.45 17.14
CA VAL A 15 -9.39 -3.47 16.22
C VAL A 15 -8.33 -4.41 16.76
N GLY A 16 -7.98 -5.42 15.98
CA GLY A 16 -6.95 -6.42 16.31
C GLY A 16 -5.55 -5.82 16.36
N ALA A 17 -4.69 -6.41 17.15
CA ALA A 17 -3.27 -6.06 17.20
C ALA A 17 -2.53 -6.44 15.91
N ARG A 18 -2.98 -7.48 15.24
CA ARG A 18 -2.52 -7.94 13.91
C ARG A 18 -3.67 -7.88 12.91
N SER A 19 -3.34 -7.93 11.62
CA SER A 19 -4.34 -8.05 10.58
C SER A 19 -4.98 -9.45 10.59
N TRP A 20 -6.24 -9.52 10.21
CA TRP A 20 -6.92 -10.79 9.98
C TRP A 20 -6.19 -11.62 8.92
N TRP A 21 -5.65 -10.99 7.87
CA TRP A 21 -4.85 -11.65 6.84
C TRP A 21 -3.66 -12.43 7.40
N LEU A 22 -2.91 -11.80 8.34
CA LEU A 22 -1.74 -12.44 8.92
C LEU A 22 -2.12 -13.57 9.88
N ASP A 23 -3.19 -13.38 10.65
CA ASP A 23 -3.70 -14.43 11.54
C ASP A 23 -4.17 -15.66 10.75
N GLU A 24 -4.87 -15.46 9.61
CA GLU A 24 -5.29 -16.55 8.73
C GLU A 24 -4.10 -17.26 8.08
N ALA A 25 -3.14 -16.49 7.53
CA ALA A 25 -1.94 -17.06 6.92
C ALA A 25 -1.13 -17.89 7.93
N LEU A 26 -0.97 -17.42 9.16
CA LEU A 26 -0.24 -18.14 10.22
C LEU A 26 -0.99 -19.36 10.77
N LYS A 27 -2.31 -19.35 10.74
CA LYS A 27 -3.13 -20.54 11.07
C LYS A 27 -2.98 -21.63 10.01
N ALA A 28 -2.96 -21.23 8.72
CA ALA A 28 -2.81 -22.15 7.60
C ALA A 28 -1.39 -22.75 7.56
N ASP A 29 -0.37 -21.88 7.67
CA ASP A 29 1.05 -22.27 7.72
C ASP A 29 1.87 -21.28 8.56
N PRO A 30 2.27 -21.66 9.80
CA PRO A 30 3.16 -20.83 10.60
C PRO A 30 4.57 -20.73 10.00
N GLY A 31 4.96 -21.64 9.11
CA GLY A 31 6.27 -21.72 8.49
C GLY A 31 7.39 -22.08 9.48
N GLU A 32 8.61 -22.22 8.96
CA GLU A 32 9.79 -22.45 9.80
C GLU A 32 10.10 -21.24 10.68
N PRO A 33 10.48 -21.44 11.97
CA PRO A 33 10.89 -20.35 12.83
C PRO A 33 12.16 -19.66 12.32
N CYS A 34 12.18 -18.32 12.30
CA CYS A 34 13.40 -17.54 12.12
C CYS A 34 13.84 -16.98 13.47
N PRO A 35 15.02 -17.39 13.98
CA PRO A 35 15.48 -16.95 15.30
C PRO A 35 15.85 -15.45 15.25
N PRO A 36 15.80 -14.76 16.41
CA PRO A 36 16.41 -13.43 16.51
C PRO A 36 17.93 -13.50 16.31
N LEU A 37 18.50 -12.44 15.74
CA LEU A 37 19.95 -12.34 15.60
C LEU A 37 20.61 -12.27 16.97
N ALA A 38 21.57 -13.15 17.20
CA ALA A 38 22.44 -13.13 18.38
C ALA A 38 23.91 -13.09 17.94
N GLY A 39 24.71 -12.19 18.55
CA GLY A 39 26.13 -12.03 18.23
C GLY A 39 26.40 -11.28 16.92
N GLU A 40 27.54 -11.55 16.31
CA GLU A 40 28.00 -10.86 15.12
C GLU A 40 27.93 -11.78 13.90
N THR A 41 27.48 -11.22 12.76
CA THR A 41 27.53 -11.90 11.46
C THR A 41 27.94 -10.92 10.38
N ALA A 42 28.35 -11.47 9.22
CA ALA A 42 28.64 -10.68 8.04
C ALA A 42 27.78 -11.16 6.86
N ALA A 43 27.62 -10.30 5.87
CA ALA A 43 26.91 -10.59 4.62
C ALA A 43 27.42 -9.67 3.50
N ASP A 44 27.20 -10.03 2.24
CA ASP A 44 27.38 -9.13 1.12
C ASP A 44 26.33 -8.00 1.18
N VAL A 45 25.06 -8.39 1.43
CA VAL A 45 23.95 -7.45 1.55
C VAL A 45 23.15 -7.70 2.82
N CYS A 46 22.90 -6.64 3.60
CA CYS A 46 21.95 -6.68 4.71
C CYS A 46 20.66 -5.91 4.33
N VAL A 47 19.54 -6.61 4.27
CA VAL A 47 18.22 -6.01 4.06
C VAL A 47 17.57 -5.75 5.42
N VAL A 48 17.14 -4.51 5.67
CA VAL A 48 16.47 -4.09 6.91
C VAL A 48 14.98 -3.88 6.63
N GLY A 49 14.15 -4.77 7.14
CA GLY A 49 12.70 -4.81 6.98
C GLY A 49 12.21 -6.01 6.17
N GLY A 50 11.38 -6.85 6.79
CA GLY A 50 10.75 -8.06 6.25
C GLY A 50 9.37 -7.81 5.64
N GLY A 51 9.13 -6.59 5.11
CA GLY A 51 7.98 -6.26 4.28
C GLY A 51 8.21 -6.60 2.81
N PHE A 52 7.24 -6.30 1.95
CA PHE A 52 7.33 -6.60 0.51
C PHE A 52 8.60 -6.03 -0.14
N ALA A 53 8.93 -4.76 0.09
CA ALA A 53 10.09 -4.14 -0.53
C ALA A 53 11.40 -4.86 -0.19
N GLY A 54 11.59 -5.25 1.06
CA GLY A 54 12.79 -6.00 1.50
C GLY A 54 12.81 -7.42 0.97
N LEU A 55 11.68 -8.12 1.02
CA LEU A 55 11.60 -9.51 0.55
C LEU A 55 11.77 -9.59 -0.98
N TRP A 56 11.14 -8.71 -1.75
CA TRP A 56 11.38 -8.63 -3.20
C TRP A 56 12.82 -8.24 -3.54
N THR A 57 13.43 -7.33 -2.77
CA THR A 57 14.86 -7.00 -2.96
C THR A 57 15.74 -8.22 -2.73
N ALA A 58 15.55 -8.96 -1.63
CA ALA A 58 16.30 -10.18 -1.36
C ALA A 58 16.08 -11.25 -2.45
N TYR A 59 14.83 -11.35 -2.97
CA TYR A 59 14.51 -12.24 -4.07
C TYR A 59 15.30 -11.88 -5.34
N GLU A 60 15.26 -10.62 -5.77
CA GLU A 60 15.96 -10.14 -6.96
C GLU A 60 17.49 -10.25 -6.83
N LEU A 61 18.04 -9.98 -5.64
CA LEU A 61 19.47 -10.18 -5.37
C LEU A 61 19.88 -11.64 -5.60
N THR A 62 19.11 -12.60 -5.06
CA THR A 62 19.41 -14.04 -5.21
C THR A 62 19.14 -14.57 -6.61
N GLU A 63 18.21 -13.96 -7.38
CA GLU A 63 17.98 -14.29 -8.79
C GLU A 63 19.14 -13.82 -9.67
N ARG A 64 19.61 -12.58 -9.45
CA ARG A 64 20.56 -11.90 -10.34
C ARG A 64 22.02 -12.15 -10.00
N ALA A 65 22.32 -12.49 -8.75
CA ALA A 65 23.67 -12.83 -8.28
C ALA A 65 23.65 -14.16 -7.50
N PRO A 66 23.61 -15.31 -8.21
CA PRO A 66 23.63 -16.62 -7.56
C PRO A 66 24.84 -16.77 -6.63
N GLY A 67 24.60 -17.15 -5.37
CA GLY A 67 25.63 -17.30 -4.35
C GLY A 67 25.91 -16.03 -3.52
N ILE A 68 25.23 -14.91 -3.78
CA ILE A 68 25.30 -13.72 -2.92
C ILE A 68 24.80 -14.05 -1.51
N ASP A 69 25.54 -13.60 -0.51
CA ASP A 69 25.20 -13.82 0.90
C ASP A 69 24.29 -12.68 1.38
N VAL A 70 23.02 -13.00 1.60
CA VAL A 70 21.99 -12.02 2.02
C VAL A 70 21.53 -12.33 3.45
N VAL A 71 21.59 -11.32 4.31
CA VAL A 71 20.94 -11.29 5.62
C VAL A 71 19.75 -10.36 5.57
N LEU A 72 18.60 -10.79 6.09
CA LEU A 72 17.43 -9.96 6.31
C LEU A 72 17.12 -9.89 7.80
N VAL A 73 16.95 -8.66 8.33
CA VAL A 73 16.52 -8.43 9.72
C VAL A 73 15.13 -7.78 9.74
N GLU A 74 14.23 -8.32 10.57
CA GLU A 74 12.86 -7.87 10.74
C GLU A 74 12.53 -7.64 12.21
N ALA A 75 11.87 -6.52 12.52
CA ALA A 75 11.59 -6.11 13.88
C ALA A 75 10.63 -7.04 14.64
N ASP A 76 9.60 -7.54 13.98
CA ASP A 76 8.63 -8.54 14.52
C ASP A 76 8.76 -9.83 13.70
N ILE A 77 7.79 -10.16 12.88
CA ILE A 77 7.82 -11.25 11.89
C ILE A 77 7.59 -10.70 10.50
N CYS A 78 8.08 -11.36 9.47
CA CYS A 78 7.86 -10.93 8.10
C CYS A 78 6.36 -10.76 7.81
N GLY A 79 5.98 -9.55 7.38
CA GLY A 79 4.60 -9.19 7.09
C GLY A 79 3.81 -8.59 8.26
N ALA A 80 4.37 -8.43 9.45
CA ALA A 80 3.65 -7.83 10.59
C ALA A 80 3.28 -6.34 10.38
N GLY A 81 3.99 -5.66 9.48
CA GLY A 81 3.70 -4.26 9.11
C GLY A 81 2.60 -4.10 8.06
N GLY A 82 2.65 -3.00 7.31
CA GLY A 82 1.68 -2.68 6.24
C GLY A 82 1.59 -3.75 5.15
N SER A 83 2.65 -4.53 4.93
CA SER A 83 2.68 -5.58 3.92
C SER A 83 1.69 -6.72 4.17
N GLY A 84 1.45 -7.10 5.39
CA GLY A 84 0.44 -8.12 5.72
C GLY A 84 -0.89 -7.53 6.20
N ALA A 85 -1.09 -6.20 6.14
CA ALA A 85 -2.28 -5.53 6.65
C ALA A 85 -3.08 -4.76 5.59
N ASN A 86 -2.60 -4.71 4.34
CA ASN A 86 -3.21 -3.95 3.23
C ASN A 86 -4.38 -4.70 2.57
N GLY A 87 -5.02 -4.07 1.58
CA GLY A 87 -6.19 -4.63 0.89
C GLY A 87 -5.92 -5.79 -0.06
N GLY A 88 -4.65 -6.11 -0.36
CA GLY A 88 -4.30 -7.16 -1.29
C GLY A 88 -4.49 -6.80 -2.76
N PHE A 89 -4.40 -5.52 -3.12
CA PHE A 89 -4.50 -5.03 -4.50
C PHE A 89 -3.11 -4.93 -5.13
N PHE A 90 -2.73 -5.92 -5.89
CA PHE A 90 -1.50 -5.92 -6.67
C PHE A 90 -1.78 -5.21 -8.00
N SER A 91 -1.74 -3.87 -7.97
CA SER A 91 -2.25 -3.01 -9.04
C SER A 91 -1.15 -2.22 -9.73
N CYS A 92 -1.36 -2.01 -11.02
CA CYS A 92 -0.67 -0.99 -11.81
C CYS A 92 -1.11 0.43 -11.42
N SER A 93 -0.50 1.44 -12.05
CA SER A 93 -0.80 2.86 -11.82
C SER A 93 -1.40 3.59 -13.02
N TRP A 94 -2.11 2.88 -13.93
CA TRP A 94 -2.74 3.50 -15.10
C TRP A 94 -3.74 4.60 -14.72
N HIS A 95 -4.44 4.44 -13.61
CA HIS A 95 -5.38 5.45 -13.09
C HIS A 95 -4.69 6.70 -12.54
N MET A 96 -3.37 6.67 -12.33
CA MET A 96 -2.55 7.80 -11.88
C MET A 96 -1.64 8.34 -12.98
N VAL A 97 -1.77 7.87 -14.22
CA VAL A 97 -0.81 8.21 -15.30
C VAL A 97 -0.66 9.70 -15.52
N ALA A 98 -1.74 10.49 -15.43
CA ALA A 98 -1.64 11.95 -15.53
C ALA A 98 -0.80 12.56 -14.40
N THR A 99 -0.92 12.05 -13.17
CA THR A 99 -0.10 12.46 -12.03
C THR A 99 1.37 12.08 -12.25
N LEU A 100 1.65 10.87 -12.72
CA LEU A 100 3.00 10.43 -13.04
C LEU A 100 3.63 11.31 -14.12
N CYS A 101 2.88 11.61 -15.19
CA CYS A 101 3.34 12.50 -16.26
C CYS A 101 3.57 13.94 -15.77
N HIS A 102 2.78 14.40 -14.81
CA HIS A 102 2.99 15.72 -14.19
C HIS A 102 4.34 15.82 -13.48
N PHE A 103 4.74 14.78 -12.73
CA PHE A 103 6.01 14.80 -11.97
C PHE A 103 7.22 14.46 -12.82
N PHE A 104 7.10 13.54 -13.76
CA PHE A 104 8.25 12.95 -14.46
C PHE A 104 8.34 13.33 -15.94
N GLY A 105 7.32 13.98 -16.50
CA GLY A 105 7.15 14.14 -17.95
C GLY A 105 6.40 12.97 -18.56
N GLU A 106 5.85 13.16 -19.79
CA GLU A 106 4.89 12.20 -20.36
C GLU A 106 5.52 10.84 -20.63
N ASP A 107 6.69 10.80 -21.28
CA ASP A 107 7.35 9.54 -21.63
C ASP A 107 7.77 8.73 -20.39
N GLU A 108 8.36 9.39 -19.40
CA GLU A 108 8.83 8.74 -18.18
C GLU A 108 7.66 8.32 -17.28
N GLY A 109 6.59 9.12 -17.20
CA GLY A 109 5.39 8.78 -16.45
C GLY A 109 4.70 7.54 -17.01
N VAL A 110 4.58 7.45 -18.34
CA VAL A 110 4.01 6.27 -19.02
C VAL A 110 4.94 5.05 -18.88
N ARG A 111 6.27 5.25 -19.02
CA ARG A 111 7.26 4.18 -18.84
C ARG A 111 7.17 3.56 -17.44
N TYR A 112 7.04 4.39 -16.40
CA TYR A 112 6.90 3.92 -15.03
C TYR A 112 5.56 3.21 -14.79
N ALA A 113 4.44 3.76 -15.29
CA ALA A 113 3.13 3.10 -15.20
C ALA A 113 3.15 1.71 -15.87
N LYS A 114 3.78 1.61 -17.04
CA LYS A 114 3.98 0.33 -17.72
C LYS A 114 4.84 -0.64 -16.92
N ALA A 115 5.96 -0.17 -16.37
CA ALA A 115 6.83 -1.01 -15.53
C ALA A 115 6.08 -1.61 -14.33
N LEU A 116 5.11 -0.88 -13.76
CA LEU A 116 4.24 -1.41 -12.69
C LEU A 116 3.20 -2.40 -13.22
N ALA A 117 2.64 -2.17 -14.41
CA ALA A 117 1.68 -3.09 -15.02
C ALA A 117 2.35 -4.44 -15.35
N ASP A 118 3.58 -4.41 -15.87
CA ASP A 118 4.35 -5.62 -16.17
C ASP A 118 4.60 -6.47 -14.90
N GLN A 119 4.63 -5.85 -13.69
CA GLN A 119 4.78 -6.62 -12.44
C GLN A 119 3.56 -7.48 -12.12
N VAL A 120 2.37 -7.14 -12.64
CA VAL A 120 1.15 -7.94 -12.44
C VAL A 120 1.26 -9.25 -13.23
N ASP A 121 1.66 -9.18 -14.51
CA ASP A 121 1.88 -10.38 -15.33
C ASP A 121 3.03 -11.24 -14.77
N GLU A 122 4.10 -10.61 -14.29
CA GLU A 122 5.21 -11.31 -13.66
C GLU A 122 4.85 -11.96 -12.31
N LEU A 123 3.82 -11.47 -11.61
CA LEU A 123 3.33 -12.12 -10.39
C LEU A 123 2.75 -13.50 -10.72
N ASP A 124 1.96 -13.61 -11.80
CA ASP A 124 1.38 -14.88 -12.23
C ASP A 124 2.49 -15.91 -12.55
N ALA A 125 3.53 -15.47 -13.26
CA ALA A 125 4.69 -16.31 -13.54
C ALA A 125 5.44 -16.72 -12.26
N TRP A 126 5.56 -15.83 -11.29
CA TRP A 126 6.17 -16.10 -9.99
C TRP A 126 5.37 -17.12 -9.18
N VAL A 127 4.05 -16.94 -9.14
CA VAL A 127 3.11 -17.88 -8.47
C VAL A 127 3.26 -19.29 -9.07
N ALA A 128 3.22 -19.39 -10.39
CA ALA A 128 3.36 -20.68 -11.09
C ALA A 128 4.74 -21.32 -10.84
N ARG A 129 5.83 -20.54 -10.88
CA ARG A 129 7.20 -21.02 -10.67
C ARG A 129 7.44 -21.57 -9.26
N HIS A 130 6.82 -20.98 -8.26
CA HIS A 130 7.05 -21.32 -6.86
C HIS A 130 5.91 -22.13 -6.24
N GLU A 131 4.89 -22.49 -7.04
CA GLU A 131 3.67 -23.18 -6.57
C GLU A 131 3.08 -22.49 -5.33
N ALA A 132 3.05 -21.14 -5.39
CA ALA A 132 2.71 -20.31 -4.24
C ALA A 132 1.19 -20.19 -4.06
N ASP A 133 0.67 -20.56 -2.89
CA ASP A 133 -0.73 -20.33 -2.53
C ASP A 133 -0.89 -18.92 -1.91
N ILE A 134 -1.29 -17.97 -2.72
CA ILE A 134 -1.52 -16.59 -2.30
C ILE A 134 -2.94 -16.07 -2.59
N GLU A 135 -3.87 -16.96 -2.96
CA GLU A 135 -5.23 -16.61 -3.38
C GLU A 135 -5.22 -15.51 -4.46
N ALA A 136 -4.42 -15.72 -5.51
CA ALA A 136 -4.26 -14.75 -6.58
C ALA A 136 -5.39 -14.85 -7.61
N HIS A 137 -6.05 -13.71 -7.89
CA HIS A 137 -7.05 -13.59 -8.95
C HIS A 137 -6.71 -12.40 -9.83
N HIS A 138 -6.28 -12.66 -11.05
CA HIS A 138 -5.94 -11.63 -12.04
C HIS A 138 -7.21 -11.28 -12.85
N GLU A 139 -8.16 -10.59 -12.22
CA GLU A 139 -9.46 -10.23 -12.81
C GLU A 139 -9.64 -8.71 -13.00
N GLY A 140 -8.62 -7.92 -12.68
CA GLY A 140 -8.66 -6.47 -12.82
C GLY A 140 -9.31 -5.73 -11.66
N ILE A 141 -9.53 -4.42 -11.85
CA ILE A 141 -10.18 -3.54 -10.87
C ILE A 141 -11.19 -2.62 -11.55
N LEU A 142 -12.32 -2.43 -10.89
CA LEU A 142 -13.29 -1.40 -11.19
C LEU A 142 -13.08 -0.18 -10.26
N TYR A 143 -12.72 0.95 -10.84
CA TYR A 143 -12.82 2.26 -10.19
C TYR A 143 -14.25 2.76 -10.36
N ALA A 144 -15.13 2.47 -9.40
CA ALA A 144 -16.56 2.72 -9.52
C ALA A 144 -16.91 4.16 -9.17
N GLN A 145 -17.72 4.80 -10.01
CA GLN A 145 -18.47 5.99 -9.62
C GLN A 145 -19.73 5.56 -8.87
N ALA A 146 -19.78 5.84 -7.57
CA ALA A 146 -20.91 5.47 -6.71
C ALA A 146 -21.94 6.62 -6.54
N GLY A 147 -21.85 7.65 -7.39
CA GLY A 147 -22.77 8.77 -7.46
C GLY A 147 -22.33 9.77 -8.54
N GLU A 148 -23.28 10.50 -9.10
CA GLU A 148 -23.03 11.51 -10.15
C GLU A 148 -22.13 12.68 -9.68
N TRP A 149 -21.92 12.81 -8.38
CA TRP A 149 -21.06 13.82 -7.76
C TRP A 149 -19.58 13.42 -7.71
N GLN A 150 -19.26 12.16 -7.97
CA GLN A 150 -17.89 11.70 -8.13
C GLN A 150 -17.34 12.08 -9.51
N ASP A 151 -16.07 12.46 -9.55
CA ASP A 151 -15.45 12.81 -10.82
C ASP A 151 -15.42 11.59 -11.76
N PRO A 152 -15.59 11.80 -13.08
CA PRO A 152 -15.42 10.73 -14.03
C PRO A 152 -13.97 10.23 -14.01
N PRO A 153 -13.74 8.98 -14.45
CA PRO A 153 -12.38 8.46 -14.59
C PRO A 153 -11.49 9.41 -15.36
N ASP A 154 -10.26 9.59 -14.88
CA ASP A 154 -9.28 10.59 -15.36
C ASP A 154 -9.28 10.80 -16.91
N PRO A 155 -9.92 11.86 -17.45
CA PRO A 155 -10.00 12.06 -18.90
C PRO A 155 -8.65 12.43 -19.52
N GLU A 156 -7.75 13.05 -18.75
CA GLU A 156 -6.42 13.40 -19.24
C GLU A 156 -5.53 12.16 -19.31
N GLY A 157 -5.58 11.33 -18.29
CA GLY A 157 -4.89 10.03 -18.29
C GLY A 157 -5.34 9.15 -19.47
N GLN A 158 -6.63 9.11 -19.77
CA GLN A 158 -7.13 8.37 -20.93
C GLN A 158 -6.56 8.89 -22.26
N LYS A 159 -6.43 10.21 -22.45
CA LYS A 159 -5.81 10.79 -23.64
C LYS A 159 -4.32 10.45 -23.74
N ILE A 160 -3.61 10.53 -22.61
CA ILE A 160 -2.20 10.13 -22.54
C ILE A 160 -2.06 8.67 -22.95
N LEU A 161 -2.83 7.78 -22.34
CA LEU A 161 -2.79 6.34 -22.65
C LEU A 161 -3.09 6.05 -24.12
N ALA A 162 -4.07 6.77 -24.70
CA ALA A 162 -4.41 6.63 -26.11
C ALA A 162 -3.26 7.05 -27.05
N ARG A 163 -2.54 8.15 -26.73
CA ARG A 163 -1.37 8.59 -27.51
C ARG A 163 -0.23 7.56 -27.50
N HIS A 164 -0.09 6.83 -26.39
CA HIS A 164 0.96 5.83 -26.22
C HIS A 164 0.55 4.40 -26.58
N GLY A 165 -0.66 4.20 -27.13
CA GLY A 165 -1.14 2.87 -27.55
C GLY A 165 -1.70 2.01 -26.41
N TYR A 166 -2.02 2.59 -25.27
CA TYR A 166 -2.56 1.91 -24.07
C TYR A 166 -4.02 2.26 -23.77
N ALA A 167 -4.80 2.66 -24.77
CA ALA A 167 -6.20 3.09 -24.58
C ALA A 167 -7.10 2.02 -23.95
N ASP A 168 -6.78 0.74 -24.14
CA ASP A 168 -7.49 -0.42 -23.60
C ASP A 168 -7.18 -0.69 -22.13
N ARG A 169 -6.13 -0.08 -21.57
CA ARG A 169 -5.67 -0.31 -20.21
C ARG A 169 -6.48 0.44 -19.14
N LEU A 170 -7.23 1.46 -19.51
CA LEU A 170 -8.16 2.16 -18.63
C LEU A 170 -9.46 2.45 -19.39
N ARG A 171 -10.42 1.52 -19.31
CA ARG A 171 -11.66 1.57 -20.10
C ARG A 171 -12.79 2.19 -19.30
N VAL A 172 -13.44 3.23 -19.82
CA VAL A 172 -14.68 3.77 -19.24
C VAL A 172 -15.78 2.74 -19.33
N VAL A 173 -16.52 2.58 -18.26
CA VAL A 173 -17.69 1.69 -18.18
C VAL A 173 -18.92 2.47 -17.71
N GLU A 174 -20.05 2.24 -18.36
CA GLU A 174 -21.34 2.81 -17.97
C GLU A 174 -21.92 2.04 -16.78
N ALA A 175 -23.01 2.56 -16.19
CA ALA A 175 -23.67 2.00 -15.03
C ALA A 175 -23.97 0.48 -15.15
N ALA A 176 -24.53 0.05 -16.29
CA ALA A 176 -24.82 -1.35 -16.55
C ALA A 176 -23.55 -2.21 -16.62
N GLY A 177 -22.45 -1.65 -17.14
CA GLY A 177 -21.13 -2.30 -17.16
C GLY A 177 -20.53 -2.43 -15.78
N ALA A 178 -20.54 -1.37 -14.98
CA ALA A 178 -20.04 -1.37 -13.61
C ALA A 178 -20.79 -2.37 -12.71
N ARG A 179 -22.11 -2.41 -12.83
CA ARG A 179 -22.97 -3.33 -12.03
C ARG A 179 -22.79 -4.80 -12.38
N ARG A 180 -22.19 -5.15 -13.50
CA ARG A 180 -21.89 -6.55 -13.84
C ARG A 180 -20.74 -7.14 -13.01
N TYR A 181 -19.84 -6.30 -12.50
CA TYR A 181 -18.75 -6.74 -11.62
C TYR A 181 -19.23 -7.00 -10.19
N ALA A 182 -20.13 -6.12 -9.70
CA ALA A 182 -20.84 -6.32 -8.44
C ALA A 182 -22.13 -5.49 -8.47
N GLY A 183 -23.27 -6.10 -8.14
CA GLY A 183 -24.62 -5.53 -8.32
C GLY A 183 -24.98 -4.40 -7.37
N SER A 184 -24.08 -3.44 -7.14
CA SER A 184 -24.39 -2.25 -6.35
C SER A 184 -25.37 -1.34 -7.07
N PRO A 185 -26.51 -0.96 -6.44
CA PRO A 185 -27.44 0.01 -7.02
C PRO A 185 -26.84 1.42 -7.08
N ARG A 186 -25.74 1.66 -6.36
CA ARG A 186 -25.03 2.95 -6.30
C ARG A 186 -24.17 3.20 -7.53
N PHE A 187 -23.70 2.17 -8.22
CA PHE A 187 -22.78 2.33 -9.35
C PHE A 187 -23.48 3.00 -10.53
N VAL A 188 -23.03 4.20 -10.88
CA VAL A 188 -23.52 5.01 -12.00
C VAL A 188 -22.58 4.99 -13.20
N GLY A 189 -21.37 4.42 -13.03
CA GLY A 189 -20.34 4.30 -14.06
C GLY A 189 -18.99 3.96 -13.42
N GLY A 190 -17.92 4.20 -14.18
CA GLY A 190 -16.55 4.04 -13.66
C GLY A 190 -15.51 3.86 -14.75
N ALA A 191 -14.34 3.37 -14.34
CA ALA A 191 -13.31 2.86 -15.23
C ALA A 191 -12.84 1.48 -14.79
N PHE A 192 -12.46 0.66 -15.74
CA PHE A 192 -11.94 -0.68 -15.51
C PHE A 192 -10.52 -0.78 -16.08
N THR A 193 -9.60 -1.35 -15.30
CA THR A 193 -8.28 -1.80 -15.79
C THR A 193 -8.12 -3.30 -15.57
N PRO A 194 -7.61 -4.04 -16.57
CA PRO A 194 -7.32 -5.46 -16.43
C PRO A 194 -6.06 -5.73 -15.60
N ASP A 195 -5.13 -4.76 -15.52
CA ASP A 195 -3.81 -4.93 -14.95
C ASP A 195 -3.83 -4.81 -13.41
N LEU A 196 -4.58 -5.71 -12.78
CA LEU A 196 -4.61 -5.90 -11.33
C LEU A 196 -4.90 -7.35 -10.98
N ALA A 197 -4.15 -7.88 -10.03
CA ALA A 197 -4.49 -9.09 -9.30
C ALA A 197 -4.89 -8.78 -7.87
N THR A 198 -5.92 -9.43 -7.34
CA THR A 198 -6.15 -9.47 -5.89
C THR A 198 -5.40 -10.65 -5.30
N VAL A 199 -4.80 -10.46 -4.13
CA VAL A 199 -4.03 -11.51 -3.42
C VAL A 199 -4.34 -11.47 -1.93
N GLN A 200 -4.18 -12.57 -1.21
CA GLN A 200 -4.12 -12.54 0.24
C GLN A 200 -2.71 -12.03 0.64
N PRO A 201 -2.58 -10.78 1.11
CA PRO A 201 -1.29 -10.13 1.18
C PRO A 201 -0.32 -10.77 2.18
N ALA A 202 -0.82 -11.29 3.28
CA ALA A 202 0.03 -11.96 4.26
C ALA A 202 0.51 -13.34 3.75
N LYS A 203 -0.31 -14.07 2.98
CA LYS A 203 0.14 -15.29 2.29
C LYS A 203 1.26 -14.97 1.32
N LEU A 204 1.15 -13.90 0.51
CA LEU A 204 2.23 -13.48 -0.39
C LEU A 204 3.54 -13.18 0.35
N VAL A 205 3.49 -12.48 1.48
CA VAL A 205 4.67 -12.26 2.33
C VAL A 205 5.27 -13.56 2.82
N ARG A 206 4.43 -14.47 3.32
CA ARG A 206 4.89 -15.76 3.88
C ARG A 206 5.49 -16.65 2.80
N GLU A 207 4.91 -16.67 1.60
CA GLU A 207 5.44 -17.41 0.46
C GLU A 207 6.79 -16.83 -0.03
N LEU A 208 6.92 -15.50 -0.11
CA LEU A 208 8.22 -14.86 -0.39
C LEU A 208 9.27 -15.27 0.64
N ARG A 209 8.92 -15.22 1.92
CA ARG A 209 9.80 -15.65 3.01
C ARG A 209 10.19 -17.13 2.86
N ARG A 210 9.24 -18.02 2.55
CA ARG A 210 9.51 -19.46 2.30
C ARG A 210 10.50 -19.66 1.16
N VAL A 211 10.26 -18.99 0.05
CA VAL A 211 11.15 -19.05 -1.14
C VAL A 211 12.55 -18.57 -0.81
N LEU A 212 12.68 -17.48 -0.05
CA LEU A 212 13.98 -16.91 0.33
C LEU A 212 14.77 -17.82 1.27
N LEU A 213 14.11 -18.44 2.24
CA LEU A 213 14.72 -19.45 3.11
C LEU A 213 15.25 -20.64 2.30
N GLY A 214 14.46 -21.13 1.34
CA GLY A 214 14.87 -22.18 0.41
C GLY A 214 16.04 -21.79 -0.51
N ARG A 215 16.32 -20.50 -0.70
CA ARG A 215 17.47 -19.97 -1.42
C ARG A 215 18.69 -19.66 -0.55
N GLY A 216 18.59 -19.93 0.74
CA GLY A 216 19.69 -19.73 1.69
C GLY A 216 19.80 -18.31 2.24
N VAL A 217 18.79 -17.43 2.02
CA VAL A 217 18.73 -16.12 2.68
C VAL A 217 18.57 -16.32 4.19
N ARG A 218 19.43 -15.70 4.98
CA ARG A 218 19.39 -15.76 6.44
C ARG A 218 18.43 -14.70 6.97
N ILE A 219 17.25 -15.12 7.39
CA ILE A 219 16.20 -14.23 7.93
C ILE A 219 16.22 -14.28 9.45
N TYR A 220 16.32 -13.13 10.10
CA TYR A 220 16.25 -12.94 11.53
C TYR A 220 15.03 -12.10 11.89
N GLU A 221 13.99 -12.74 12.42
CA GLU A 221 12.78 -12.11 12.94
C GLU A 221 12.99 -11.66 14.40
N ARG A 222 12.12 -10.79 14.93
CA ARG A 222 12.25 -10.18 16.27
C ARG A 222 13.62 -9.53 16.49
N THR A 223 14.11 -8.90 15.44
CA THR A 223 15.44 -8.30 15.36
C THR A 223 15.32 -6.83 14.89
N PRO A 224 14.80 -5.92 15.73
CA PRO A 224 14.63 -4.54 15.36
C PRO A 224 15.98 -3.83 15.13
N LEU A 225 16.04 -2.97 14.12
CA LEU A 225 17.15 -2.06 13.93
C LEU A 225 17.24 -1.09 15.12
N LYS A 226 18.39 -0.98 15.75
CA LYS A 226 18.73 0.06 16.76
C LYS A 226 19.46 1.22 16.13
N GLU A 227 20.46 0.92 15.35
CA GLU A 227 21.33 1.92 14.77
C GLU A 227 21.95 1.41 13.47
N LEU A 228 22.16 2.30 12.53
CA LEU A 228 22.89 2.04 11.30
C LEU A 228 24.18 2.85 11.32
N LEU A 229 25.31 2.17 11.49
CA LEU A 229 26.64 2.78 11.51
C LEU A 229 27.19 2.80 10.09
N PRO A 230 27.49 3.99 9.54
CA PRO A 230 28.08 4.10 8.22
C PRO A 230 29.51 3.54 8.23
N GLY A 231 29.96 3.08 7.08
CA GLY A 231 31.29 2.51 6.88
C GLY A 231 31.35 1.62 5.65
N ARG A 232 32.51 1.05 5.38
CA ARG A 232 32.71 0.02 4.34
C ARG A 232 33.54 -1.13 4.93
N PRO A 233 32.91 -2.20 5.38
CA PRO A 233 31.46 -2.50 5.42
C PRO A 233 30.69 -1.60 6.39
N ALA A 234 29.39 -1.40 6.13
CA ALA A 234 28.46 -0.77 7.06
C ALA A 234 28.06 -1.74 8.16
N THR A 235 27.54 -1.24 9.29
CA THR A 235 27.10 -2.09 10.39
C THR A 235 25.66 -1.80 10.80
N VAL A 236 24.81 -2.81 10.71
CA VAL A 236 23.43 -2.83 11.21
C VAL A 236 23.46 -3.34 12.65
N VAL A 237 23.15 -2.47 13.63
CA VAL A 237 23.15 -2.80 15.05
C VAL A 237 21.74 -3.15 15.49
N THR A 238 21.61 -4.28 16.21
CA THR A 238 20.37 -4.78 16.79
C THR A 238 20.50 -4.95 18.32
N PRO A 239 19.43 -5.24 19.07
CA PRO A 239 19.54 -5.38 20.53
C PRO A 239 20.50 -6.46 21.02
N ALA A 240 20.63 -7.58 20.29
CA ALA A 240 21.40 -8.73 20.71
C ALA A 240 22.55 -9.10 19.75
N GLY A 241 22.73 -8.33 18.69
CA GLY A 241 23.77 -8.63 17.69
C GLY A 241 24.01 -7.50 16.71
N ARG A 242 24.85 -7.77 15.70
CA ARG A 242 25.12 -6.86 14.61
C ARG A 242 25.42 -7.61 13.31
N VAL A 243 25.06 -6.98 12.18
CA VAL A 243 25.42 -7.45 10.84
C VAL A 243 26.40 -6.46 10.22
N ARG A 244 27.54 -6.96 9.76
CA ARG A 244 28.48 -6.20 8.92
C ARG A 244 28.18 -6.55 7.48
N ALA A 245 27.88 -5.55 6.64
CA ALA A 245 27.53 -5.78 5.25
C ALA A 245 28.18 -4.78 4.29
N ASP A 246 28.60 -5.26 3.12
CA ASP A 246 29.16 -4.39 2.09
C ASP A 246 28.09 -3.44 1.54
N GLN A 247 26.84 -3.91 1.43
CA GLN A 247 25.68 -3.12 1.06
C GLN A 247 24.58 -3.25 2.10
N VAL A 248 23.82 -2.18 2.35
CA VAL A 248 22.64 -2.18 3.22
C VAL A 248 21.45 -1.64 2.46
N VAL A 249 20.34 -2.36 2.50
CA VAL A 249 19.06 -1.94 1.91
C VAL A 249 18.05 -1.67 3.01
N TYR A 250 17.56 -0.42 3.10
CA TYR A 250 16.66 0.06 4.16
C TYR A 250 15.23 0.18 3.64
N THR A 251 14.34 -0.70 4.12
CA THR A 251 12.97 -0.88 3.63
C THR A 251 11.95 -1.03 4.76
N VAL A 252 12.08 -0.22 5.79
CA VAL A 252 11.24 -0.30 6.99
C VAL A 252 9.88 0.42 6.86
N GLY A 253 9.54 0.94 5.67
CA GLY A 253 8.27 1.62 5.41
C GLY A 253 8.02 2.78 6.36
N ALA A 254 6.83 2.88 6.92
CA ALA A 254 6.40 3.99 7.77
C ALA A 254 7.28 4.20 9.02
N TRP A 255 7.97 3.17 9.52
CA TRP A 255 8.91 3.32 10.66
C TRP A 255 10.13 4.17 10.34
N ALA A 256 10.44 4.39 9.05
CA ALA A 256 11.50 5.31 8.65
C ALA A 256 11.27 6.76 9.12
N ALA A 257 10.03 7.14 9.41
CA ALA A 257 9.71 8.46 9.97
C ALA A 257 10.38 8.73 11.34
N GLY A 258 10.69 7.69 12.10
CA GLY A 258 11.48 7.78 13.34
C GLY A 258 12.96 8.13 13.10
N HIS A 259 13.47 7.95 11.88
CA HIS A 259 14.86 8.28 11.55
C HIS A 259 14.99 9.75 11.13
N PRO A 260 15.91 10.54 11.71
CA PRO A 260 16.02 11.99 11.46
C PRO A 260 16.14 12.37 9.97
N HIS A 261 16.79 11.54 9.16
CA HIS A 261 16.97 11.78 7.73
C HIS A 261 15.64 11.69 6.93
N TRP A 262 14.72 10.79 7.33
CA TRP A 262 13.48 10.52 6.60
C TRP A 262 12.23 11.13 7.20
N ARG A 263 12.31 11.71 8.39
CA ARG A 263 11.16 12.26 9.14
C ARG A 263 10.34 13.32 8.38
N ARG A 264 10.87 13.89 7.30
CA ARG A 264 10.19 14.86 6.44
C ARG A 264 9.91 14.34 5.03
N ALA A 265 10.32 13.12 4.70
CA ALA A 265 10.09 12.54 3.38
C ALA A 265 8.61 12.22 3.13
N PHE A 266 7.88 11.86 4.18
CA PHE A 266 6.47 11.48 4.11
C PHE A 266 5.76 11.72 5.44
N ALA A 267 4.43 11.71 5.40
CA ALA A 267 3.59 11.66 6.59
C ALA A 267 3.28 10.19 6.93
N VAL A 268 2.97 9.92 8.20
CA VAL A 268 2.56 8.59 8.64
C VAL A 268 1.09 8.61 9.01
N ALA A 269 0.35 7.66 8.46
CA ALA A 269 -1.04 7.42 8.77
C ALA A 269 -1.30 5.91 8.96
N ARG A 270 -2.46 5.59 9.53
CA ARG A 270 -2.98 4.22 9.55
C ARG A 270 -4.31 4.19 8.84
N ASP A 271 -4.46 3.23 7.95
CA ASP A 271 -5.73 2.92 7.32
C ASP A 271 -6.42 1.77 8.05
N PHE A 272 -7.74 1.69 7.96
CA PHE A 272 -8.56 0.73 8.67
C PHE A 272 -9.30 -0.17 7.69
N MET A 273 -9.32 -1.45 8.02
CA MET A 273 -10.04 -2.48 7.28
C MET A 273 -10.95 -3.29 8.21
N VAL A 274 -12.00 -3.80 7.61
CA VAL A 274 -12.89 -4.80 8.22
C VAL A 274 -13.14 -5.93 7.23
N VAL A 275 -13.48 -7.11 7.75
CA VAL A 275 -13.90 -8.26 6.95
C VAL A 275 -15.20 -8.84 7.50
N THR A 276 -16.12 -9.20 6.60
CA THR A 276 -17.39 -9.81 6.97
C THR A 276 -17.21 -11.28 7.39
N GLU A 277 -18.23 -11.87 8.00
CA GLU A 277 -18.42 -13.33 7.98
C GLU A 277 -18.56 -13.82 6.53
N PRO A 278 -18.40 -15.13 6.23
CA PRO A 278 -18.73 -15.67 4.90
C PRO A 278 -20.20 -15.43 4.54
N ILE A 279 -20.45 -14.87 3.35
CA ILE A 279 -21.80 -14.48 2.89
C ILE A 279 -22.12 -14.96 1.46
N PRO A 280 -21.87 -16.22 1.10
CA PRO A 280 -21.95 -16.71 -0.27
C PRO A 280 -23.33 -16.50 -0.92
N GLU A 281 -24.43 -16.69 -0.16
CA GLU A 281 -25.79 -16.48 -0.66
C GLU A 281 -26.03 -15.02 -1.02
N ARG A 282 -25.65 -14.07 -0.14
CA ARG A 282 -25.82 -12.64 -0.38
C ARG A 282 -24.99 -12.14 -1.56
N LEU A 283 -23.75 -12.66 -1.72
CA LEU A 283 -22.91 -12.33 -2.88
C LEU A 283 -23.54 -12.80 -4.19
N ARG A 284 -24.14 -14.01 -4.21
CA ARG A 284 -24.90 -14.50 -5.36
C ARG A 284 -26.13 -13.65 -5.66
N GLU A 285 -26.90 -13.28 -4.64
CA GLU A 285 -28.11 -12.45 -4.78
C GLU A 285 -27.79 -11.06 -5.36
N ILE A 286 -26.68 -10.46 -4.99
CA ILE A 286 -26.25 -9.15 -5.53
C ILE A 286 -25.46 -9.27 -6.84
N GLY A 287 -25.23 -10.48 -7.34
CA GLY A 287 -24.48 -10.71 -8.59
C GLY A 287 -22.99 -10.46 -8.49
N TRP A 288 -22.41 -10.49 -7.27
CA TRP A 288 -20.95 -10.36 -7.08
C TRP A 288 -20.29 -11.73 -7.12
N LEU A 289 -19.98 -12.20 -8.34
CA LEU A 289 -19.50 -13.55 -8.60
C LEU A 289 -18.02 -13.62 -8.94
N THR A 290 -17.34 -12.47 -9.09
CA THR A 290 -15.95 -12.35 -9.51
C THR A 290 -15.06 -11.93 -8.34
N HIS A 291 -13.75 -12.06 -8.50
CA HIS A 291 -12.72 -11.50 -7.60
C HIS A 291 -12.16 -10.17 -8.08
N VAL A 292 -12.86 -9.49 -8.99
CA VAL A 292 -12.51 -8.13 -9.42
C VAL A 292 -12.37 -7.24 -8.18
N GLY A 293 -11.24 -6.54 -8.11
CA GLY A 293 -11.07 -5.50 -7.11
C GLY A 293 -12.03 -4.34 -7.37
N ILE A 294 -12.53 -3.69 -6.34
CA ILE A 294 -13.39 -2.52 -6.47
C ILE A 294 -12.79 -1.39 -5.63
N ALA A 295 -12.64 -0.21 -6.22
CA ALA A 295 -12.39 1.03 -5.50
C ALA A 295 -13.40 2.07 -5.96
N ASP A 296 -13.91 2.91 -5.05
CA ASP A 296 -14.77 3.99 -5.48
C ASP A 296 -13.95 5.27 -5.77
N SER A 297 -14.60 6.27 -6.38
CA SER A 297 -13.95 7.50 -6.85
C SER A 297 -14.12 8.68 -5.87
N ARG A 298 -14.32 8.44 -4.57
CA ARG A 298 -14.33 9.50 -3.55
C ARG A 298 -12.92 9.93 -3.17
N GLU A 299 -12.76 11.03 -2.44
CA GLU A 299 -11.45 11.51 -2.02
C GLU A 299 -10.80 10.60 -0.97
N MET A 300 -11.60 10.16 0.02
CA MET A 300 -11.22 9.11 0.97
C MET A 300 -11.81 7.79 0.48
N LEU A 301 -11.25 7.26 -0.62
CA LEU A 301 -11.80 6.10 -1.33
C LEU A 301 -12.05 4.90 -0.41
N TYR A 302 -13.11 4.15 -0.71
CA TYR A 302 -13.26 2.78 -0.24
C TYR A 302 -12.65 1.82 -1.27
N TYR A 303 -11.94 0.82 -0.80
CA TYR A 303 -11.47 -0.29 -1.61
C TYR A 303 -11.93 -1.60 -1.00
N LEU A 304 -12.44 -2.51 -1.84
CA LEU A 304 -13.07 -3.73 -1.35
C LEU A 304 -12.88 -4.88 -2.35
N ARG A 305 -12.83 -6.09 -1.81
CA ARG A 305 -12.71 -7.32 -2.59
C ARG A 305 -13.41 -8.49 -1.92
N ARG A 306 -13.76 -9.48 -2.73
CA ARG A 306 -14.20 -10.79 -2.26
C ARG A 306 -12.97 -11.65 -1.92
N THR A 307 -13.06 -12.48 -0.89
CA THR A 307 -12.11 -13.53 -0.52
C THR A 307 -12.54 -14.88 -1.09
N ASP A 308 -11.64 -15.88 -1.07
CA ASP A 308 -11.91 -17.22 -1.59
C ASP A 308 -12.99 -17.96 -0.77
N ASP A 309 -13.15 -17.62 0.51
CA ASP A 309 -14.18 -18.13 1.39
C ASP A 309 -15.46 -17.25 1.44
N ASP A 310 -15.70 -16.45 0.40
CA ASP A 310 -16.94 -15.68 0.21
C ASP A 310 -17.19 -14.58 1.27
N ARG A 311 -16.15 -13.95 1.76
CA ARG A 311 -16.22 -12.74 2.59
C ARG A 311 -16.04 -11.49 1.74
N VAL A 312 -16.36 -10.35 2.30
CA VAL A 312 -15.96 -9.04 1.75
C VAL A 312 -15.00 -8.36 2.72
N ALA A 313 -13.78 -8.12 2.25
CA ALA A 313 -12.83 -7.24 2.92
C ALA A 313 -12.95 -5.84 2.34
N ILE A 314 -13.06 -4.84 3.20
CA ILE A 314 -13.17 -3.43 2.82
C ILE A 314 -12.30 -2.56 3.71
N GLY A 315 -11.64 -1.57 3.11
CA GLY A 315 -10.85 -0.55 3.80
C GLY A 315 -11.13 0.85 3.25
N GLY A 316 -10.46 1.84 3.84
CA GLY A 316 -10.55 3.24 3.42
C GLY A 316 -11.66 4.05 4.09
N GLY A 317 -11.95 5.20 3.50
CA GLY A 317 -12.98 6.15 3.98
C GLY A 317 -12.54 7.06 5.13
N ALA A 318 -11.48 6.72 5.84
CA ALA A 318 -10.88 7.54 6.90
C ALA A 318 -9.45 7.08 7.21
N MET A 319 -8.63 7.98 7.73
CA MET A 319 -7.25 7.67 8.15
C MET A 319 -6.97 8.16 9.57
N GLY A 320 -6.15 7.41 10.30
CA GLY A 320 -5.58 7.82 11.58
C GLY A 320 -4.20 8.44 11.40
N ALA A 321 -4.11 9.79 11.34
CA ALA A 321 -2.82 10.48 11.21
C ALA A 321 -1.98 10.36 12.48
N MET A 322 -0.70 9.98 12.35
CA MET A 322 0.24 9.81 13.45
C MET A 322 1.02 11.10 13.72
N TYR A 323 1.19 11.44 15.01
CA TYR A 323 2.06 12.54 15.40
C TYR A 323 3.52 12.09 15.40
N ASP A 324 4.37 12.84 14.74
CA ASP A 324 5.83 12.62 14.62
C ASP A 324 6.23 11.20 14.10
N GLY A 325 5.31 10.50 13.44
CA GLY A 325 5.55 9.14 12.94
C GLY A 325 5.65 8.08 14.05
N ASP A 326 5.21 8.38 15.27
CA ASP A 326 5.29 7.49 16.43
C ASP A 326 4.27 6.33 16.31
N LEU A 327 4.63 5.31 15.56
CA LEU A 327 3.81 4.12 15.29
C LEU A 327 3.69 3.21 16.52
N ASP A 328 4.71 3.15 17.35
CA ASP A 328 4.83 2.20 18.46
C ASP A 328 4.51 2.85 19.82
N GLY A 329 4.28 4.16 19.85
CA GLY A 329 4.02 4.91 21.07
C GLY A 329 2.69 4.54 21.74
N ASP A 330 2.67 4.71 23.07
CA ASP A 330 1.49 4.49 23.93
C ASP A 330 0.71 5.79 24.22
N GLY A 331 1.10 6.89 23.60
CA GLY A 331 0.41 8.18 23.73
C GLY A 331 -1.02 8.14 23.17
N PRO A 332 -1.89 9.07 23.60
CA PRO A 332 -3.30 9.04 23.21
C PRO A 332 -3.50 9.17 21.70
N ILE A 333 -2.65 9.93 20.99
CA ILE A 333 -2.73 10.07 19.52
C ILE A 333 -2.37 8.76 18.84
N ALA A 334 -1.24 8.13 19.21
CA ALA A 334 -0.80 6.87 18.64
C ALA A 334 -1.82 5.75 18.89
N ARG A 335 -2.35 5.67 20.11
CA ARG A 335 -3.40 4.70 20.46
C ARG A 335 -4.68 4.94 19.66
N PHE A 336 -5.15 6.20 19.56
CA PHE A 336 -6.34 6.53 18.75
C PHE A 336 -6.14 6.14 17.28
N ALA A 337 -5.02 6.51 16.68
CA ALA A 337 -4.74 6.17 15.30
C ALA A 337 -4.60 4.65 15.05
N ARG A 338 -4.18 3.88 16.05
CA ARG A 338 -3.96 2.43 15.94
C ARG A 338 -5.22 1.59 16.20
N THR A 339 -6.06 1.98 17.15
CA THR A 339 -7.13 1.12 17.69
C THR A 339 -8.50 1.80 17.78
N SER A 340 -8.73 2.90 17.07
CA SER A 340 -9.99 3.64 17.11
C SER A 340 -11.18 2.82 16.58
N PRO A 341 -12.16 2.44 17.39
CA PRO A 341 -13.38 1.80 16.90
C PRO A 341 -14.12 2.69 15.89
N ARG A 342 -14.12 4.02 16.13
CA ARG A 342 -14.76 5.00 15.24
C ARG A 342 -14.17 4.96 13.83
N LEU A 343 -12.85 4.82 13.69
CA LEU A 343 -12.20 4.72 12.38
C LEU A 343 -12.49 3.37 11.71
N ALA A 344 -12.53 2.28 12.46
CA ALA A 344 -12.89 0.96 11.95
C ALA A 344 -14.37 0.85 11.51
N GLU A 345 -15.26 1.63 12.10
CA GLU A 345 -16.67 1.69 11.70
C GLU A 345 -16.89 2.37 10.34
N VAL A 346 -15.93 3.19 9.87
CA VAL A 346 -16.09 3.93 8.61
C VAL A 346 -16.17 2.98 7.41
N PRO A 347 -15.22 2.06 7.16
CA PRO A 347 -15.34 1.10 6.07
C PRO A 347 -16.55 0.19 6.20
N ALA A 348 -16.94 -0.20 7.44
CA ALA A 348 -18.14 -1.01 7.66
C ALA A 348 -19.43 -0.29 7.19
N ARG A 349 -19.57 1.00 7.51
CA ARG A 349 -20.66 1.83 6.99
C ARG A 349 -20.57 2.00 5.47
N GLY A 350 -19.35 2.15 4.95
CA GLY A 350 -19.08 2.23 3.52
C GLY A 350 -19.58 1.02 2.74
N LEU A 351 -19.38 -0.18 3.28
CA LEU A 351 -19.89 -1.42 2.66
C LEU A 351 -21.42 -1.40 2.52
N VAL A 352 -22.13 -1.06 3.59
CA VAL A 352 -23.61 -1.02 3.56
C VAL A 352 -24.12 0.16 2.73
N TRP A 353 -23.37 1.27 2.70
CA TRP A 353 -23.73 2.37 1.81
C TRP A 353 -23.57 2.00 0.34
N LEU A 354 -22.48 1.35 -0.05
CA LEU A 354 -22.27 0.86 -1.41
C LEU A 354 -23.23 -0.26 -1.78
N PHE A 355 -23.48 -1.17 -0.86
CA PHE A 355 -24.34 -2.35 -1.04
C PHE A 355 -25.43 -2.41 0.03
N PRO A 356 -26.54 -1.65 -0.10
CA PRO A 356 -27.63 -1.68 0.86
C PRO A 356 -28.24 -3.08 1.09
N GLN A 357 -28.09 -3.97 0.12
CA GLN A 357 -28.50 -5.37 0.21
C GLN A 357 -27.73 -6.16 1.28
N LEU A 358 -26.57 -5.66 1.70
CA LEU A 358 -25.74 -6.24 2.77
C LEU A 358 -26.06 -5.67 4.17
N GLU A 359 -27.17 -4.91 4.33
CA GLU A 359 -27.58 -4.44 5.65
C GLU A 359 -27.73 -5.62 6.62
N GLY A 360 -27.20 -5.46 7.84
CA GLY A 360 -27.23 -6.49 8.88
C GLY A 360 -26.12 -7.57 8.75
N VAL A 361 -25.20 -7.46 7.79
CA VAL A 361 -24.01 -8.33 7.75
C VAL A 361 -23.20 -8.17 9.02
N ARG A 362 -22.62 -9.26 9.52
CA ARG A 362 -21.69 -9.23 10.67
C ARG A 362 -20.26 -9.10 10.18
N PHE A 363 -19.47 -8.34 10.92
CA PHE A 363 -18.03 -8.26 10.71
C PHE A 363 -17.31 -9.19 11.68
N GLU A 364 -16.36 -9.96 11.17
CA GLU A 364 -15.62 -10.94 11.97
C GLU A 364 -14.33 -10.34 12.53
N ALA A 365 -13.68 -9.45 11.79
CA ALA A 365 -12.46 -8.79 12.23
C ALA A 365 -12.37 -7.33 11.76
N ALA A 366 -11.60 -6.56 12.53
CA ALA A 366 -11.17 -5.21 12.19
C ALA A 366 -9.69 -5.06 12.52
N TRP A 367 -8.93 -4.37 11.66
CA TRP A 367 -7.50 -4.09 11.89
C TRP A 367 -7.10 -2.77 11.28
N SER A 368 -5.87 -2.33 11.58
CA SER A 368 -5.29 -1.16 10.94
C SER A 368 -3.88 -1.44 10.44
N GLY A 369 -3.53 -0.84 9.29
CA GLY A 369 -2.20 -0.94 8.67
C GLY A 369 -1.48 0.41 8.62
N PRO A 370 -0.18 0.49 8.96
CA PRO A 370 0.59 1.72 8.82
C PRO A 370 0.95 1.99 7.35
N MET A 371 0.93 3.29 6.98
CA MET A 371 1.31 3.77 5.66
C MET A 371 2.27 4.95 5.78
N ASP A 372 3.26 4.99 4.90
CA ASP A 372 4.12 6.12 4.61
C ASP A 372 3.52 6.91 3.43
N VAL A 373 2.88 8.03 3.71
CA VAL A 373 2.14 8.81 2.71
C VAL A 373 3.01 9.94 2.18
N ASP A 374 3.54 9.77 0.96
CA ASP A 374 4.19 10.84 0.21
C ASP A 374 3.14 11.73 -0.47
N ARG A 375 3.49 13.00 -0.69
CA ARG A 375 2.61 13.97 -1.33
C ARG A 375 2.34 13.65 -2.81
N ALA A 376 3.33 13.10 -3.51
CA ALA A 376 3.20 12.72 -4.91
C ALA A 376 2.48 11.37 -5.11
N GLY A 377 2.30 10.59 -4.04
CA GLY A 377 1.69 9.26 -4.09
C GLY A 377 2.57 8.20 -4.72
N VAL A 378 3.88 8.46 -4.87
CA VAL A 378 4.83 7.54 -5.51
C VAL A 378 6.03 7.26 -4.60
N PRO A 379 6.58 6.03 -4.63
CA PRO A 379 7.79 5.71 -3.86
C PRO A 379 9.01 6.46 -4.38
N PHE A 380 10.06 6.48 -3.57
CA PHE A 380 11.38 6.92 -3.99
C PHE A 380 12.44 5.90 -3.58
N PHE A 381 13.48 5.79 -4.40
CA PHE A 381 14.60 4.87 -4.18
C PHE A 381 15.89 5.68 -4.15
N PHE A 382 16.55 5.70 -3.02
CA PHE A 382 17.67 6.59 -2.75
C PHE A 382 18.95 5.81 -2.44
N THR A 383 20.06 6.26 -2.97
CA THR A 383 21.39 5.81 -2.57
C THR A 383 22.10 6.92 -1.81
N ALA A 384 22.52 6.64 -0.58
CA ALA A 384 23.27 7.60 0.23
C ALA A 384 24.63 7.93 -0.41
N PRO A 385 25.23 9.09 -0.09
CA PRO A 385 26.54 9.47 -0.65
C PRO A 385 27.69 8.49 -0.38
N SER A 386 27.56 7.63 0.63
CA SER A 386 28.51 6.52 0.88
C SER A 386 28.49 5.47 -0.25
N GLY A 387 27.43 5.42 -1.06
CA GLY A 387 27.26 4.49 -2.18
C GLY A 387 26.99 3.03 -1.78
N ASN A 388 26.74 2.76 -0.50
CA ASN A 388 26.49 1.42 0.00
C ASN A 388 25.30 1.33 1.00
N LEU A 389 24.51 2.38 1.05
CA LEU A 389 23.23 2.41 1.76
C LEU A 389 22.14 2.83 0.79
N HIS A 390 21.16 1.98 0.56
CA HIS A 390 20.04 2.19 -0.34
C HIS A 390 18.75 2.18 0.46
N ALA A 391 17.78 3.01 0.09
CA ALA A 391 16.47 3.04 0.74
C ALA A 391 15.34 2.99 -0.28
N GLY A 392 14.26 2.29 0.03
CA GLY A 392 13.00 2.28 -0.74
C GLY A 392 11.84 2.58 0.19
N LEU A 393 11.20 3.75 0.03
CA LEU A 393 10.22 4.31 0.97
C LEU A 393 9.12 5.09 0.21
N GLY A 394 8.03 5.48 0.90
CA GLY A 394 7.02 6.39 0.36
C GLY A 394 5.98 5.73 -0.55
N PHE A 395 5.62 4.47 -0.31
CA PHE A 395 4.71 3.70 -1.17
C PHE A 395 3.25 4.16 -1.15
N SER A 396 2.84 5.01 -0.23
CA SER A 396 1.55 5.76 -0.21
C SER A 396 0.29 4.91 -0.38
N GLY A 397 0.28 3.66 0.08
CA GLY A 397 -0.86 2.75 -0.05
C GLY A 397 -0.98 2.04 -1.42
N HIS A 398 -0.17 2.41 -2.43
CA HIS A 398 -0.15 1.79 -3.77
C HIS A 398 1.03 0.80 -3.91
N GLY A 399 1.31 0.04 -2.85
CA GLY A 399 2.61 -0.60 -2.63
C GLY A 399 2.86 -1.90 -3.37
N LEU A 400 1.88 -2.77 -3.68
CA LEU A 400 2.20 -4.15 -4.01
C LEU A 400 3.04 -4.31 -5.28
N ALA A 401 2.56 -3.84 -6.43
CA ALA A 401 3.34 -3.89 -7.68
C ALA A 401 4.58 -2.98 -7.61
N ALA A 402 4.43 -1.79 -6.97
CA ALA A 402 5.53 -0.86 -6.78
C ALA A 402 6.66 -1.43 -5.89
N THR A 403 6.35 -2.30 -4.90
CA THR A 403 7.38 -2.97 -4.10
C THR A 403 8.10 -4.06 -4.87
N LYS A 404 7.43 -4.75 -5.80
CA LYS A 404 8.08 -5.74 -6.67
C LYS A 404 9.02 -5.06 -7.66
N ALA A 405 8.58 -3.99 -8.34
CA ALA A 405 9.44 -3.14 -9.17
C ALA A 405 10.58 -2.52 -8.33
N GLY A 406 10.25 -2.06 -7.10
CA GLY A 406 11.22 -1.53 -6.15
C GLY A 406 12.27 -2.55 -5.71
N GLY A 407 11.91 -3.83 -5.60
CA GLY A 407 12.86 -4.90 -5.34
C GLY A 407 13.90 -5.01 -6.43
N LYS A 408 13.49 -4.94 -7.71
CA LYS A 408 14.41 -4.89 -8.87
C LYS A 408 15.30 -3.65 -8.85
N THR A 409 14.69 -2.48 -8.55
CA THR A 409 15.43 -1.21 -8.44
C THR A 409 16.48 -1.27 -7.34
N LEU A 410 16.10 -1.69 -6.12
CA LEU A 410 17.04 -1.78 -5.00
C LEU A 410 18.12 -2.83 -5.20
N ALA A 411 17.79 -3.94 -5.86
CA ALA A 411 18.79 -4.94 -6.24
C ALA A 411 19.77 -4.37 -7.28
N SER A 412 19.31 -3.62 -8.29
CA SER A 412 20.19 -2.96 -9.25
C SER A 412 21.13 -1.97 -8.56
N LEU A 413 20.60 -1.14 -7.65
CA LEU A 413 21.41 -0.17 -6.90
C LEU A 413 22.45 -0.87 -6.01
N ALA A 414 22.06 -1.94 -5.29
CA ALA A 414 22.97 -2.67 -4.41
C ALA A 414 24.05 -3.45 -5.17
N LEU A 415 23.73 -3.96 -6.37
CA LEU A 415 24.69 -4.64 -7.24
C LEU A 415 25.54 -3.69 -8.09
N GLY A 416 25.22 -2.39 -8.09
CA GLY A 416 25.86 -1.40 -8.96
C GLY A 416 25.58 -1.65 -10.45
N ALA A 417 24.42 -2.23 -10.77
CA ALA A 417 24.02 -2.52 -12.15
C ALA A 417 23.55 -1.25 -12.87
N ASP A 418 23.94 -1.12 -14.13
CA ASP A 418 23.52 -0.03 -15.02
C ASP A 418 22.40 -0.55 -15.96
N ASP A 419 21.21 -0.73 -15.41
CA ASP A 419 20.04 -1.27 -16.11
C ASP A 419 18.82 -0.35 -16.00
N GLU A 420 17.72 -0.71 -16.65
CA GLU A 420 16.48 0.07 -16.68
C GLU A 420 15.90 0.36 -15.29
N TRP A 421 16.13 -0.55 -14.31
CA TRP A 421 15.61 -0.44 -12.96
C TRP A 421 16.40 0.60 -12.14
N ALA A 422 17.71 0.73 -12.36
CA ALA A 422 18.53 1.76 -11.77
C ALA A 422 18.20 3.18 -12.28
N HIS A 423 17.51 3.26 -13.43
CA HIS A 423 17.14 4.51 -14.11
C HIS A 423 15.64 4.79 -14.14
N LEU A 424 14.84 4.16 -13.27
CA LEU A 424 13.44 4.55 -13.14
C LEU A 424 13.30 6.00 -12.64
N PRO A 425 12.28 6.74 -13.06
CA PRO A 425 12.12 8.16 -12.68
C PRO A 425 11.91 8.39 -11.18
N VAL A 426 11.62 7.32 -10.44
CA VAL A 426 11.48 7.30 -8.97
C VAL A 426 12.80 7.06 -8.23
N VAL A 427 13.92 6.90 -8.95
CA VAL A 427 15.26 6.79 -8.35
C VAL A 427 15.82 8.19 -8.09
N GLY A 428 16.00 8.50 -6.83
CA GLY A 428 16.44 9.82 -6.36
C GLY A 428 15.91 10.13 -4.95
N PRO A 429 16.11 11.36 -4.48
CA PRO A 429 15.54 11.83 -3.22
C PRO A 429 13.99 11.95 -3.33
N PRO A 430 13.28 12.03 -2.19
CA PRO A 430 11.85 12.25 -2.22
C PRO A 430 11.50 13.52 -3.00
N LEU A 431 10.49 13.42 -3.89
CA LEU A 431 10.06 14.53 -4.74
C LEU A 431 9.57 15.74 -3.95
N THR A 432 9.06 15.50 -2.76
CA THR A 432 8.46 16.53 -1.91
C THR A 432 8.82 16.29 -0.46
N LEU A 433 8.76 17.36 0.34
CA LEU A 433 8.93 17.26 1.79
C LEU A 433 7.67 17.70 2.50
N VAL A 434 7.26 16.94 3.51
CA VAL A 434 6.15 17.32 4.37
C VAL A 434 6.59 18.36 5.42
N PRO A 435 5.67 19.22 5.91
CA PRO A 435 5.97 20.15 7.00
C PRO A 435 6.53 19.41 8.23
N PRO A 436 7.41 20.09 9.01
CA PRO A 436 7.86 19.51 10.27
C PRO A 436 6.75 19.55 11.33
N GLU A 437 6.87 18.72 12.38
CA GLU A 437 6.06 18.90 13.58
C GLU A 437 6.46 20.18 14.33
N PRO A 438 5.52 20.84 15.03
CA PRO A 438 4.14 20.41 15.28
C PRO A 438 3.12 20.83 14.20
N LEU A 439 3.54 21.33 13.05
CA LEU A 439 2.62 21.84 12.00
C LEU A 439 2.00 20.72 11.15
N ARG A 440 2.74 19.63 10.92
CA ARG A 440 2.30 18.53 10.05
C ARG A 440 1.02 17.88 10.54
N TRP A 441 0.98 17.45 11.80
CA TRP A 441 -0.16 16.71 12.35
C TRP A 441 -1.49 17.48 12.31
N PRO A 442 -1.58 18.76 12.78
CA PRO A 442 -2.82 19.52 12.68
C PRO A 442 -3.27 19.74 11.23
N LEU A 443 -2.31 19.93 10.31
CA LEU A 443 -2.62 20.07 8.88
C LEU A 443 -3.22 18.79 8.31
N LEU A 444 -2.64 17.64 8.59
CA LEU A 444 -3.17 16.35 8.17
C LEU A 444 -4.57 16.09 8.73
N GLN A 445 -4.79 16.38 10.01
CA GLN A 445 -6.11 16.26 10.63
C GLN A 445 -7.15 17.17 9.97
N ALA A 446 -6.78 18.40 9.66
CA ALA A 446 -7.68 19.33 8.97
C ALA A 446 -8.01 18.86 7.55
N VAL A 447 -7.02 18.40 6.79
CA VAL A 447 -7.20 17.87 5.43
C VAL A 447 -8.10 16.63 5.47
N SER A 448 -7.79 15.65 6.31
CA SER A 448 -8.60 14.42 6.45
C SER A 448 -10.04 14.74 6.84
N TRP A 449 -10.24 15.63 7.81
CA TRP A 449 -11.59 16.06 8.23
C TRP A 449 -12.37 16.75 7.11
N LEU A 450 -11.70 17.58 6.29
CA LEU A 450 -12.32 18.26 5.15
C LEU A 450 -12.74 17.26 4.08
N MET A 451 -11.88 16.29 3.75
CA MET A 451 -12.16 15.22 2.78
C MET A 451 -13.32 14.34 3.26
N GLU A 452 -13.25 13.78 4.47
CA GLU A 452 -14.30 12.94 5.05
C GLU A 452 -15.66 13.67 5.14
N THR A 453 -15.63 14.95 5.57
CA THR A 453 -16.87 15.74 5.69
C THR A 453 -17.46 16.04 4.33
N GLY A 454 -16.62 16.27 3.33
CA GLY A 454 -17.04 16.48 1.98
C GLY A 454 -17.73 15.25 1.38
N ASP A 455 -17.06 14.10 1.43
CA ASP A 455 -17.59 12.83 0.94
C ASP A 455 -18.93 12.49 1.59
N ARG A 456 -19.03 12.67 2.93
CA ARG A 456 -20.29 12.45 3.66
C ARG A 456 -21.43 13.37 3.21
N ARG A 457 -21.15 14.68 2.96
CA ARG A 457 -22.17 15.60 2.46
C ARG A 457 -22.69 15.19 1.07
N GLU A 458 -21.80 14.72 0.24
CA GLU A 458 -22.13 14.25 -1.10
C GLU A 458 -22.95 12.96 -1.04
N GLU A 459 -22.60 12.02 -0.16
CA GLU A 459 -23.42 10.83 0.13
C GLU A 459 -24.86 11.18 0.54
N GLU A 460 -25.02 12.30 1.27
CA GLU A 460 -26.33 12.84 1.68
C GLU A 460 -27.01 13.67 0.57
N GLY A 461 -26.45 13.75 -0.65
CA GLY A 461 -26.97 14.57 -1.75
C GLY A 461 -26.81 16.09 -1.54
N ARG A 462 -25.90 16.52 -0.67
CA ARG A 462 -25.64 17.93 -0.36
C ARG A 462 -24.42 18.45 -1.13
N PRO A 463 -24.45 19.70 -1.64
CA PRO A 463 -23.32 20.23 -2.41
C PRO A 463 -22.07 20.40 -1.53
N ARG A 464 -20.91 20.28 -2.16
CA ARG A 464 -19.62 20.62 -1.55
C ARG A 464 -19.66 22.05 -1.01
N GLY A 465 -19.36 22.22 0.27
CA GLY A 465 -19.33 23.55 0.89
C GLY A 465 -18.25 24.45 0.29
N LEU A 466 -18.44 25.78 0.34
CA LEU A 466 -17.46 26.75 -0.20
C LEU A 466 -16.08 26.62 0.45
N VAL A 467 -16.05 26.36 1.77
CA VAL A 467 -14.79 26.16 2.53
C VAL A 467 -14.00 24.96 1.99
N ARG A 468 -14.70 23.85 1.70
CA ARG A 468 -14.05 22.67 1.14
C ARG A 468 -13.53 22.94 -0.27
N ARG A 469 -14.29 23.61 -1.14
CA ARG A 469 -13.80 23.97 -2.48
C ARG A 469 -12.56 24.85 -2.42
N ALA A 470 -12.48 25.75 -1.46
CA ALA A 470 -11.28 26.56 -1.25
C ALA A 470 -10.12 25.72 -0.71
N ALA A 471 -10.37 24.84 0.28
CA ALA A 471 -9.36 23.96 0.85
C ALA A 471 -8.84 22.95 -0.19
N GLN A 472 -9.73 22.41 -1.02
CA GLN A 472 -9.33 21.53 -2.13
C GLN A 472 -8.41 22.24 -3.12
N ARG A 473 -8.74 23.48 -3.52
CA ARG A 473 -7.84 24.26 -4.39
C ARG A 473 -6.47 24.50 -3.78
N VAL A 474 -6.41 24.74 -2.47
CA VAL A 474 -5.13 24.90 -1.77
C VAL A 474 -4.36 23.59 -1.73
N PHE A 475 -5.06 22.48 -1.47
CA PHE A 475 -4.47 21.14 -1.46
C PHE A 475 -4.00 20.74 -2.88
N ASP A 476 -4.81 20.94 -3.90
CA ASP A 476 -4.45 20.68 -5.30
C ASP A 476 -3.24 21.52 -5.73
N ALA A 477 -3.23 22.80 -5.37
CA ALA A 477 -2.08 23.67 -5.63
C ALA A 477 -0.82 23.22 -4.86
N TYR A 478 -0.99 22.73 -3.64
CA TYR A 478 0.11 22.15 -2.85
C TYR A 478 0.59 20.84 -3.50
N CYS A 479 -0.28 19.97 -3.96
CA CYS A 479 0.07 18.74 -4.66
C CYS A 479 0.68 18.99 -6.05
N ALA A 480 0.17 19.99 -6.78
CA ALA A 480 0.65 20.38 -8.11
C ALA A 480 1.97 21.18 -8.08
N ALA A 481 2.38 21.73 -6.94
CA ALA A 481 3.63 22.47 -6.86
C ALA A 481 4.81 21.52 -7.16
N ARG A 482 5.48 21.77 -8.30
CA ARG A 482 6.69 21.00 -8.65
C ARG A 482 7.72 21.14 -7.55
N PRO A 483 8.51 20.08 -7.26
CA PRO A 483 9.62 20.19 -6.36
C PRO A 483 10.55 21.30 -6.88
N THR A 484 10.94 22.23 -6.02
CA THR A 484 12.05 23.12 -6.33
C THR A 484 13.25 22.21 -6.59
N SER A 485 13.79 22.25 -7.80
CA SER A 485 14.94 21.47 -8.22
C SER A 485 16.01 21.52 -7.13
N ALA A 486 16.17 20.43 -6.40
CA ALA A 486 17.30 20.22 -5.50
C ALA A 486 18.52 19.85 -6.36
N HIS A 487 18.93 20.80 -7.20
CA HIS A 487 20.23 20.82 -7.85
C HIS A 487 20.95 22.05 -7.31
N GLY A 488 21.66 21.86 -6.21
CA GLY A 488 22.60 22.76 -5.60
C GLY A 488 23.56 21.95 -4.75
#